data_0403d0a63469d248af3efed4a9a178ab
#
_entry.id   0403d0a63469d248af3efed4a9a178ab
#
_cell.length_a   1.000
_cell.length_b   1.000
_cell.length_c   1.000
_cell.angle_alpha   90.00
_cell.angle_beta   90.00
_cell.angle_gamma   90.00
#
_symmetry.space_group_name_H-M   'P 1'
#
loop_
_entity.id
_entity.type
_entity.pdbx_description
1 polymer ?
#
loop_
_entity_poly.entity_id
_entity_poly.type
_entity_poly.pdbx_seq_one_letter_code
_entity_poly.pdbx_strand_id
1 'polypeptide(L)'
;FVIEGLEPGQYLLTFSAYEFEDLELMVRVKELVHDMQSIYMIPAGVTAIDDSAFAELDTDVENVGDAQAMPSALSASKDIFNNIASYRFSEMRFNVRGYDSQYQDVYLNGIRFNDALTSYGPWSLWSGLNDATRNQETTSGLQMADYGLGGVAGTTHINARASQLRKGCRASVVNSTQLYRFRVMLSYASGMLDNGWSYGFSVSTRQGGNGYVDGVYYNACGYFFSAEKVFNPRHRLSVTLLGAPTTRGAQQASTQEAYNLWGDNYYNPNVGIQNGEERNARVRRMHEPIAMLNYTWQIAERTSLSVATSLRFGFNGYSALTWYKGEDPRPDYYRKLPSYYGDRFARRMLLNNFAEGNDLTPPFT
;
A
#
# COMPACT_ATOMS: atom_id res chain seq x y z
N PHE A 1 -38.83 -2.17 -4.23
CA PHE A 1 -39.48 -2.22 -5.55
C PHE A 1 -40.66 -3.18 -5.47
N VAL A 2 -41.76 -2.88 -6.13
CA VAL A 2 -42.91 -3.76 -6.29
C VAL A 2 -43.11 -3.93 -7.80
N ILE A 3 -43.19 -5.17 -8.23
CA ILE A 3 -43.51 -5.54 -9.62
C ILE A 3 -44.91 -6.17 -9.57
N GLU A 4 -45.86 -5.50 -10.21
CA GLU A 4 -47.26 -5.97 -10.24
C GLU A 4 -47.60 -6.60 -11.58
N GLY A 5 -48.60 -7.49 -11.59
CA GLY A 5 -49.12 -8.06 -12.82
C GLY A 5 -48.33 -9.26 -13.39
N LEU A 6 -47.47 -9.89 -12.59
CA LEU A 6 -46.77 -11.10 -12.99
C LEU A 6 -47.65 -12.35 -12.85
N GLU A 7 -47.74 -13.14 -13.91
CA GLU A 7 -48.41 -14.47 -13.85
C GLU A 7 -47.49 -15.51 -13.17
N PRO A 8 -48.04 -16.58 -12.58
CA PRO A 8 -47.23 -17.65 -12.04
C PRO A 8 -46.24 -18.20 -13.10
N GLY A 9 -44.95 -18.17 -12.83
CA GLY A 9 -43.94 -18.55 -13.80
C GLY A 9 -42.52 -18.43 -13.25
N GLN A 10 -41.53 -18.70 -14.11
CA GLN A 10 -40.12 -18.46 -13.84
C GLN A 10 -39.68 -17.18 -14.52
N TYR A 11 -39.05 -16.33 -13.76
CA TYR A 11 -38.55 -15.01 -14.23
C TYR A 11 -37.08 -14.88 -13.92
N LEU A 12 -36.33 -14.30 -14.85
CA LEU A 12 -34.97 -13.82 -14.61
C LEU A 12 -35.06 -12.33 -14.27
N LEU A 13 -34.70 -11.98 -13.04
CA LEU A 13 -34.64 -10.62 -12.59
C LEU A 13 -33.20 -10.15 -12.64
N THR A 14 -32.94 -9.10 -13.39
CA THR A 14 -31.64 -8.45 -13.46
C THR A 14 -31.70 -7.14 -12.67
N PHE A 15 -30.86 -7.05 -11.65
CA PHE A 15 -30.68 -5.85 -10.84
C PHE A 15 -29.41 -5.14 -11.31
N SER A 16 -29.54 -3.91 -11.77
CA SER A 16 -28.45 -3.09 -12.22
C SER A 16 -28.47 -1.77 -11.44
N ALA A 17 -27.35 -1.38 -10.85
CA ALA A 17 -27.19 -0.11 -10.18
C ALA A 17 -25.79 0.45 -10.44
N TYR A 18 -25.68 1.75 -10.51
CA TYR A 18 -24.40 2.43 -10.68
C TYR A 18 -23.41 2.04 -9.57
N GLU A 19 -22.19 1.68 -9.92
CA GLU A 19 -21.15 1.19 -9.02
C GLU A 19 -21.42 -0.19 -8.36
N PHE A 20 -22.36 -1.00 -8.89
CA PHE A 20 -22.60 -2.37 -8.45
C PHE A 20 -22.51 -3.34 -9.63
N GLU A 21 -22.10 -4.58 -9.34
CA GLU A 21 -22.16 -5.65 -10.33
C GLU A 21 -23.63 -6.01 -10.61
N ASP A 22 -23.95 -6.25 -11.87
CA ASP A 22 -25.28 -6.72 -12.24
C ASP A 22 -25.55 -8.08 -11.59
N LEU A 23 -26.66 -8.16 -10.87
CA LEU A 23 -27.08 -9.38 -10.19
C LEU A 23 -28.26 -9.99 -10.91
N GLU A 24 -28.09 -11.20 -11.41
CA GLU A 24 -29.16 -11.97 -12.06
C GLU A 24 -29.67 -13.04 -11.08
N LEU A 25 -30.96 -12.99 -10.80
CA LEU A 25 -31.65 -13.97 -9.94
C LEU A 25 -32.79 -14.62 -10.69
N MET A 26 -32.78 -15.97 -10.70
CA MET A 26 -33.90 -16.72 -11.24
C MET A 26 -34.97 -16.93 -10.15
N VAL A 27 -36.13 -16.35 -10.32
CA VAL A 27 -37.22 -16.35 -9.34
C VAL A 27 -38.40 -17.12 -9.90
N ARG A 28 -38.95 -18.01 -9.08
CA ARG A 28 -40.16 -18.74 -9.41
C ARG A 28 -41.34 -18.19 -8.60
N VAL A 29 -42.18 -17.41 -9.27
CA VAL A 29 -43.40 -16.88 -8.68
C VAL A 29 -44.49 -17.97 -8.68
N LYS A 30 -44.96 -18.37 -7.48
CA LYS A 30 -46.00 -19.38 -7.29
C LYS A 30 -47.26 -18.81 -6.65
N GLU A 31 -47.15 -17.73 -5.92
CA GLU A 31 -48.20 -17.11 -5.10
C GLU A 31 -48.50 -15.69 -5.56
N LEU A 32 -49.67 -15.19 -5.16
CA LEU A 32 -50.11 -13.82 -5.47
C LEU A 32 -49.15 -12.70 -4.95
N VAL A 33 -48.40 -12.99 -3.93
CA VAL A 33 -47.35 -12.10 -3.38
C VAL A 33 -46.12 -12.93 -3.10
N HIS A 34 -45.03 -12.59 -3.70
CA HIS A 34 -43.73 -13.20 -3.44
C HIS A 34 -42.76 -12.13 -2.90
N ASP A 35 -42.46 -12.21 -1.60
CA ASP A 35 -41.50 -11.30 -0.96
C ASP A 35 -40.10 -11.91 -1.09
N MET A 36 -39.23 -11.18 -1.80
CA MET A 36 -37.82 -11.56 -2.00
C MET A 36 -36.91 -11.08 -0.88
N GLN A 37 -37.49 -10.46 0.16
CA GLN A 37 -36.70 -9.85 1.25
C GLN A 37 -35.66 -8.83 0.76
N SER A 38 -34.53 -8.75 1.44
CA SER A 38 -33.45 -7.81 1.06
C SER A 38 -32.50 -8.48 0.10
N ILE A 39 -32.35 -7.90 -1.08
CA ILE A 39 -31.37 -8.33 -2.09
C ILE A 39 -30.15 -7.44 -1.95
N TYR A 40 -28.98 -8.04 -1.77
CA TYR A 40 -27.70 -7.33 -1.63
C TYR A 40 -26.93 -7.44 -2.94
N MET A 41 -26.64 -6.30 -3.54
CA MET A 41 -25.77 -6.21 -4.71
C MET A 41 -24.31 -6.07 -4.26
N ILE A 42 -23.39 -6.63 -5.03
CA ILE A 42 -21.96 -6.54 -4.79
C ILE A 42 -21.47 -5.26 -5.48
N PRO A 43 -20.75 -4.36 -4.78
CA PRO A 43 -20.16 -3.18 -5.43
C PRO A 43 -19.24 -3.61 -6.57
N ALA A 44 -19.37 -3.00 -7.73
CA ALA A 44 -18.49 -3.22 -8.88
C ALA A 44 -17.04 -2.93 -8.48
N GLY A 45 -16.12 -3.85 -8.78
CA GLY A 45 -14.72 -3.73 -8.38
C GLY A 45 -14.35 -4.42 -7.06
N VAL A 46 -15.30 -4.97 -6.30
CA VAL A 46 -14.99 -5.85 -5.17
C VAL A 46 -14.72 -7.27 -5.69
N THR A 47 -13.51 -7.50 -6.17
CA THR A 47 -13.06 -8.89 -6.32
C THR A 47 -12.96 -9.51 -4.95
N ALA A 48 -13.73 -10.56 -4.69
CA ALA A 48 -13.62 -11.39 -3.49
C ALA A 48 -12.28 -12.15 -3.56
N ILE A 49 -11.20 -11.47 -3.26
CA ILE A 49 -9.88 -12.10 -3.11
C ILE A 49 -9.76 -12.52 -1.66
N ASP A 50 -9.46 -13.78 -1.45
CA ASP A 50 -9.23 -14.35 -0.13
C ASP A 50 -8.07 -13.64 0.56
N ASP A 51 -8.36 -12.99 1.68
CA ASP A 51 -7.50 -12.02 2.36
C ASP A 51 -6.27 -12.60 3.05
N SER A 52 -6.16 -13.91 3.12
CA SER A 52 -5.14 -14.55 3.95
C SER A 52 -3.73 -14.48 3.38
N ALA A 53 -3.56 -14.09 2.11
CA ALA A 53 -2.30 -14.16 1.40
C ALA A 53 -1.60 -12.81 1.17
N PHE A 54 -2.22 -11.68 1.52
CA PHE A 54 -1.70 -10.37 1.10
C PHE A 54 -1.06 -9.60 2.24
N ALA A 55 0.23 -9.86 2.44
CA ALA A 55 1.12 -8.93 3.10
C ALA A 55 1.44 -7.79 2.13
N GLU A 56 1.07 -6.58 2.47
CA GLU A 56 1.59 -5.38 1.82
C GLU A 56 3.09 -5.32 2.01
N LEU A 57 3.80 -5.25 0.92
CA LEU A 57 5.23 -5.09 0.88
C LEU A 57 5.52 -3.63 0.53
N ASP A 58 5.84 -2.89 1.55
CA ASP A 58 6.37 -1.54 1.41
C ASP A 58 7.90 -1.66 1.31
N THR A 59 8.42 -1.71 0.10
CA THR A 59 9.86 -1.75 -0.15
C THR A 59 10.30 -0.53 -0.89
N ASP A 60 10.82 0.42 -0.16
CA ASP A 60 11.61 1.48 -0.74
C ASP A 60 13.07 1.02 -0.89
N VAL A 61 13.58 1.04 -2.07
CA VAL A 61 15.00 0.86 -2.34
C VAL A 61 15.62 2.18 -2.72
N GLU A 62 16.63 2.51 -1.98
CA GLU A 62 17.25 3.83 -1.92
C GLU A 62 17.96 4.33 -3.17
N ASN A 63 18.15 3.53 -4.20
CA ASN A 63 18.96 3.92 -5.36
C ASN A 63 18.26 3.83 -6.71
N VAL A 64 17.02 3.41 -6.71
CA VAL A 64 16.21 3.43 -7.94
C VAL A 64 14.97 4.20 -7.56
N GLY A 65 14.90 5.45 -7.96
CA GLY A 65 13.85 6.38 -7.58
C GLY A 65 12.54 5.69 -7.23
N ASP A 66 12.14 5.79 -6.00
CA ASP A 66 10.89 5.35 -5.36
C ASP A 66 10.03 4.32 -6.13
N ALA A 67 10.64 3.21 -6.58
CA ALA A 67 9.89 2.09 -7.12
C ALA A 67 9.10 1.48 -5.96
N GLN A 68 7.87 1.92 -5.80
CA GLN A 68 6.97 1.41 -4.77
C GLN A 68 6.47 0.04 -5.19
N ALA A 69 6.53 -0.91 -4.27
CA ALA A 69 5.90 -2.21 -4.47
C ALA A 69 4.39 -2.01 -4.62
N MET A 70 3.84 -2.52 -5.69
CA MET A 70 2.38 -2.59 -5.84
C MET A 70 1.85 -3.64 -4.85
N PRO A 71 0.74 -3.37 -4.15
CA PRO A 71 0.06 -4.39 -3.38
C PRO A 71 -0.25 -5.60 -4.25
N SER A 72 -0.07 -6.80 -3.71
CA SER A 72 -0.35 -8.05 -4.43
C SER A 72 -1.81 -8.15 -4.91
N ALA A 73 -2.73 -7.45 -4.24
CA ALA A 73 -4.12 -7.33 -4.66
C ALA A 73 -4.29 -6.63 -6.02
N LEU A 74 -3.38 -5.72 -6.39
CA LEU A 74 -3.36 -5.09 -7.73
C LEU A 74 -2.81 -6.01 -8.80
N SER A 75 -1.95 -6.94 -8.41
CA SER A 75 -1.38 -7.94 -9.31
C SER A 75 -2.35 -9.09 -9.63
N ALA A 76 -3.37 -9.28 -8.80
CA ALA A 76 -4.49 -10.17 -9.07
C ALA A 76 -5.51 -9.57 -10.05
N SER A 77 -5.11 -8.59 -10.85
CA SER A 77 -5.94 -8.02 -11.90
C SER A 77 -6.46 -9.11 -12.84
N LYS A 78 -7.55 -8.84 -13.54
CA LYS A 78 -8.15 -9.73 -14.56
C LYS A 78 -7.18 -10.09 -15.70
N ASP A 79 -6.03 -9.43 -15.79
CA ASP A 79 -4.97 -9.73 -16.75
C ASP A 79 -4.14 -10.93 -16.27
N ILE A 80 -4.26 -12.05 -16.99
CA ILE A 80 -3.56 -13.31 -16.71
C ILE A 80 -2.05 -13.11 -16.69
N PHE A 81 -1.49 -12.28 -17.58
CA PHE A 81 -0.06 -12.01 -17.63
C PHE A 81 0.42 -11.29 -16.36
N ASN A 82 -0.28 -10.25 -15.94
CA ASN A 82 0.03 -9.52 -14.74
C ASN A 82 -0.09 -10.41 -13.50
N ASN A 83 -1.10 -11.28 -13.45
CA ASN A 83 -1.30 -12.22 -12.37
C ASN A 83 -0.13 -13.22 -12.24
N ILE A 84 0.28 -13.85 -13.35
CA ILE A 84 1.41 -14.80 -13.36
C ILE A 84 2.73 -14.08 -13.08
N ALA A 85 2.98 -12.93 -13.71
CA ALA A 85 4.21 -12.17 -13.54
C ALA A 85 4.35 -11.58 -12.13
N SER A 86 3.25 -11.41 -11.41
CA SER A 86 3.22 -10.86 -10.05
C SER A 86 3.47 -11.92 -8.97
N TYR A 87 3.38 -13.21 -9.29
CA TYR A 87 3.60 -14.26 -8.30
C TYR A 87 5.08 -14.37 -7.94
N ARG A 88 5.43 -14.04 -6.69
CA ARG A 88 6.77 -14.19 -6.13
C ARG A 88 6.70 -14.61 -4.66
N PHE A 89 7.71 -15.37 -4.21
CA PHE A 89 7.87 -15.74 -2.80
C PHE A 89 8.51 -14.65 -1.93
N SER A 90 9.03 -13.59 -2.55
CA SER A 90 9.71 -12.47 -1.89
C SER A 90 9.01 -11.16 -2.23
N GLU A 91 9.50 -10.07 -1.64
CA GLU A 91 9.04 -8.72 -1.92
C GLU A 91 8.84 -8.48 -3.42
N MET A 92 7.62 -8.08 -3.77
CA MET A 92 7.30 -7.81 -5.16
C MET A 92 7.56 -6.34 -5.49
N ARG A 93 8.53 -6.14 -6.34
CA ARG A 93 8.63 -4.93 -7.15
C ARG A 93 8.01 -5.26 -8.48
N PHE A 94 6.80 -4.82 -8.65
CA PHE A 94 6.10 -5.09 -9.88
C PHE A 94 6.05 -3.83 -10.73
N ASN A 95 6.75 -3.89 -11.86
CA ASN A 95 6.66 -2.89 -12.91
C ASN A 95 5.67 -3.40 -13.95
N VAL A 96 4.50 -2.78 -14.06
CA VAL A 96 3.49 -3.17 -15.05
C VAL A 96 4.12 -3.13 -16.44
N ARG A 97 4.25 -4.31 -17.08
CA ARG A 97 4.92 -4.44 -18.39
C ARG A 97 6.34 -3.85 -18.44
N GLY A 98 7.05 -3.84 -17.31
CA GLY A 98 8.38 -3.25 -17.19
C GLY A 98 8.44 -1.73 -17.03
N TYR A 99 7.30 -1.05 -16.97
CA TYR A 99 7.25 0.39 -16.71
C TYR A 99 7.29 0.70 -15.21
N ASP A 100 7.97 1.78 -14.84
CA ASP A 100 7.98 2.27 -13.47
C ASP A 100 6.61 2.81 -13.03
N SER A 101 6.38 2.84 -11.71
CA SER A 101 5.11 3.29 -11.13
C SER A 101 4.77 4.76 -11.43
N GLN A 102 5.74 5.57 -11.85
CA GLN A 102 5.51 6.94 -12.34
C GLN A 102 4.63 7.01 -13.60
N TYR A 103 4.55 5.92 -14.38
CA TYR A 103 3.72 5.82 -15.58
C TYR A 103 2.33 5.24 -15.33
N GLN A 104 2.03 4.91 -14.07
CA GLN A 104 0.73 4.47 -13.62
C GLN A 104 0.01 5.61 -12.90
N ASP A 105 -1.24 5.87 -13.25
CA ASP A 105 -2.07 6.83 -12.54
C ASP A 105 -2.82 6.15 -11.40
N VAL A 106 -2.76 6.73 -10.19
CA VAL A 106 -3.42 6.23 -9.00
C VAL A 106 -4.39 7.28 -8.46
N TYR A 107 -5.65 6.90 -8.42
CA TYR A 107 -6.73 7.73 -7.91
C TYR A 107 -7.31 7.16 -6.62
N LEU A 108 -7.60 8.02 -5.67
CA LEU A 108 -8.34 7.69 -4.45
C LEU A 108 -9.57 8.59 -4.38
N ASN A 109 -10.76 8.00 -4.34
CA ASN A 109 -12.04 8.71 -4.34
C ASN A 109 -12.13 9.82 -5.42
N GLY A 110 -11.56 9.56 -6.61
CA GLY A 110 -11.59 10.49 -7.74
C GLY A 110 -10.49 11.55 -7.79
N ILE A 111 -9.57 11.58 -6.83
CA ILE A 111 -8.41 12.49 -6.83
C ILE A 111 -7.15 11.71 -7.15
N ARG A 112 -6.33 12.22 -8.07
CA ARG A 112 -5.01 11.66 -8.38
C ARG A 112 -4.03 11.96 -7.26
N PHE A 113 -3.37 10.91 -6.74
CA PHE A 113 -2.43 11.02 -5.63
C PHE A 113 -0.97 10.75 -5.99
N ASN A 114 -0.66 10.50 -7.24
CA ASN A 114 0.73 10.43 -7.67
C ASN A 114 1.50 11.65 -7.17
N ASP A 115 2.75 11.46 -6.80
CA ASP A 115 3.60 12.56 -6.33
C ASP A 115 3.71 13.66 -7.40
N ALA A 116 3.50 14.90 -7.01
CA ALA A 116 3.43 16.03 -7.94
C ALA A 116 4.77 16.35 -8.61
N LEU A 117 5.89 15.97 -7.98
CA LEU A 117 7.24 16.24 -8.49
C LEU A 117 7.78 15.05 -9.29
N THR A 118 7.63 13.84 -8.75
CA THR A 118 8.24 12.63 -9.30
C THR A 118 7.27 11.75 -10.09
N SER A 119 5.97 11.99 -9.97
CA SER A 119 4.88 11.18 -10.52
C SER A 119 4.79 9.74 -10.00
N TYR A 120 5.60 9.35 -9.02
CA TYR A 120 5.53 8.02 -8.44
C TYR A 120 4.20 7.75 -7.72
N GLY A 121 3.80 6.49 -7.73
CA GLY A 121 2.57 6.04 -7.09
C GLY A 121 2.60 6.23 -5.57
N PRO A 122 1.47 6.54 -4.94
CA PRO A 122 1.38 6.97 -3.54
C PRO A 122 1.14 5.83 -2.55
N TRP A 123 1.52 4.60 -2.85
CA TRP A 123 1.15 3.38 -2.12
C TRP A 123 1.52 3.40 -0.64
N SER A 124 2.61 4.08 -0.29
CA SER A 124 3.06 4.24 1.11
C SER A 124 2.11 5.07 1.97
N LEU A 125 1.30 5.94 1.37
CA LEU A 125 0.40 6.84 2.11
C LEU A 125 -0.74 6.11 2.83
N TRP A 126 -1.14 4.93 2.33
CA TRP A 126 -2.20 4.08 2.93
C TRP A 126 -1.75 2.65 3.16
N SER A 127 -0.46 2.47 3.28
CA SER A 127 0.15 1.19 3.58
C SER A 127 -0.44 0.55 4.85
N GLY A 128 -0.81 -0.73 4.79
CA GLY A 128 -1.43 -1.47 5.90
C GLY A 128 -2.95 -1.31 6.05
N LEU A 129 -3.60 -0.57 5.16
CA LEU A 129 -5.05 -0.31 5.19
C LEU A 129 -5.80 -1.15 4.13
N ASN A 130 -5.46 -2.43 3.99
CA ASN A 130 -5.94 -3.31 2.92
C ASN A 130 -7.47 -3.36 2.82
N ASP A 131 -8.18 -3.40 3.95
CA ASP A 131 -9.64 -3.45 3.93
C ASP A 131 -10.26 -2.15 3.41
N ALA A 132 -9.66 -1.01 3.75
CA ALA A 132 -10.13 0.30 3.31
C ALA A 132 -9.84 0.56 1.83
N THR A 133 -8.76 -0.03 1.31
CA THR A 133 -8.31 0.14 -0.09
C THR A 133 -8.67 -1.04 -0.98
N ARG A 134 -9.47 -1.97 -0.51
CA ARG A 134 -9.85 -3.19 -1.23
C ARG A 134 -10.68 -2.93 -2.48
N ASN A 135 -11.61 -1.97 -2.41
CA ASN A 135 -12.45 -1.62 -3.54
C ASN A 135 -11.63 -0.78 -4.52
N GLN A 136 -11.09 -1.45 -5.53
CA GLN A 136 -10.25 -0.83 -6.53
C GLN A 136 -10.55 -1.38 -7.91
N GLU A 137 -10.52 -0.49 -8.87
CA GLU A 137 -10.64 -0.77 -10.28
C GLU A 137 -9.30 -0.48 -10.95
N THR A 138 -8.81 -1.42 -11.75
CA THR A 138 -7.56 -1.26 -12.48
C THR A 138 -7.81 -1.45 -13.97
N THR A 139 -7.43 -0.46 -14.74
CA THR A 139 -7.45 -0.51 -16.21
C THR A 139 -6.03 -0.63 -16.75
N SER A 140 -5.86 -1.33 -17.85
CA SER A 140 -4.56 -1.56 -18.49
C SER A 140 -4.37 -0.66 -19.71
N GLY A 141 -3.23 0.03 -19.76
CA GLY A 141 -2.87 0.87 -20.90
C GLY A 141 -3.84 2.02 -21.12
N LEU A 142 -4.29 2.20 -22.34
CA LEU A 142 -5.19 3.29 -22.77
C LEU A 142 -6.67 2.91 -22.71
N GLN A 143 -7.05 1.95 -21.88
CA GLN A 143 -8.46 1.65 -21.65
C GLN A 143 -9.15 2.82 -20.95
N MET A 144 -10.44 2.98 -21.23
CA MET A 144 -11.24 3.99 -20.52
C MET A 144 -11.27 3.68 -19.04
N ALA A 145 -11.00 4.69 -18.24
CA ALA A 145 -11.13 4.68 -16.79
C ALA A 145 -12.13 5.77 -16.39
N ASP A 146 -12.79 5.60 -15.24
CA ASP A 146 -13.75 6.61 -14.73
C ASP A 146 -13.07 7.96 -14.47
N TYR A 147 -11.78 7.93 -14.17
CA TYR A 147 -10.98 9.11 -13.87
C TYR A 147 -9.70 9.09 -14.72
N GLY A 148 -9.38 10.26 -15.29
CA GLY A 148 -8.20 10.44 -16.12
C GLY A 148 -8.33 9.91 -17.54
N LEU A 149 -7.26 10.05 -18.30
CA LEU A 149 -7.17 9.66 -19.72
C LEU A 149 -6.52 8.28 -19.91
N GLY A 150 -6.21 7.58 -18.83
CA GLY A 150 -5.43 6.36 -18.82
C GLY A 150 -3.91 6.62 -18.84
N GLY A 151 -3.15 5.80 -18.12
CA GLY A 151 -1.68 5.81 -18.11
C GLY A 151 -1.09 4.69 -18.97
N VAL A 152 0.13 4.85 -19.45
CA VAL A 152 0.84 3.81 -20.22
C VAL A 152 0.92 2.50 -19.45
N ALA A 153 1.18 2.58 -18.15
CA ALA A 153 1.21 1.43 -17.23
C ALA A 153 -0.15 1.13 -16.58
N GLY A 154 -1.22 1.79 -17.03
CA GLY A 154 -2.58 1.61 -16.52
C GLY A 154 -2.99 2.68 -15.51
N THR A 155 -4.24 2.57 -15.09
CA THR A 155 -4.83 3.45 -14.06
C THR A 155 -5.45 2.60 -12.98
N THR A 156 -5.24 2.96 -11.73
CA THR A 156 -5.89 2.35 -10.58
C THR A 156 -6.74 3.39 -9.89
N HIS A 157 -8.03 3.09 -9.73
CA HIS A 157 -8.95 3.87 -8.92
C HIS A 157 -9.34 3.10 -7.67
N ILE A 158 -9.10 3.69 -6.51
CA ILE A 158 -9.46 3.15 -5.20
C ILE A 158 -10.67 3.92 -4.70
N ASN A 159 -11.74 3.21 -4.37
CA ASN A 159 -12.95 3.79 -3.79
C ASN A 159 -13.04 3.43 -2.31
N ALA A 160 -12.60 4.36 -1.45
CA ALA A 160 -12.54 4.19 0.00
C ALA A 160 -13.69 4.93 0.74
N ARG A 161 -14.79 5.23 0.04
CA ARG A 161 -15.98 5.81 0.67
C ARG A 161 -16.68 4.78 1.57
N ALA A 162 -17.27 5.23 2.66
CA ALA A 162 -17.86 4.33 3.66
C ALA A 162 -18.95 3.40 3.11
N SER A 163 -19.74 3.85 2.14
CA SER A 163 -20.77 3.04 1.49
C SER A 163 -20.21 1.89 0.65
N GLN A 164 -18.97 2.00 0.21
CA GLN A 164 -18.28 1.02 -0.63
C GLN A 164 -17.50 -0.03 0.18
N LEU A 165 -17.43 0.15 1.49
CA LEU A 165 -16.76 -0.80 2.37
C LEU A 165 -17.68 -2.00 2.66
N ARG A 166 -17.09 -3.19 2.67
CA ARG A 166 -17.84 -4.41 3.01
C ARG A 166 -18.34 -4.33 4.45
N LYS A 167 -19.66 -4.40 4.64
CA LYS A 167 -20.32 -4.40 5.95
C LYS A 167 -19.80 -5.50 6.85
N GLY A 168 -19.53 -5.16 8.10
CA GLY A 168 -19.16 -6.11 9.14
C GLY A 168 -17.92 -5.70 9.90
N CYS A 169 -17.51 -6.55 10.84
CA CYS A 169 -16.27 -6.40 11.60
C CYS A 169 -15.28 -7.47 11.14
N ARG A 170 -14.04 -7.09 10.95
CA ARG A 170 -12.96 -7.99 10.57
C ARG A 170 -11.75 -7.72 11.45
N ALA A 171 -11.18 -8.77 11.99
CA ALA A 171 -9.89 -8.75 12.66
C ALA A 171 -8.96 -9.72 11.94
N SER A 172 -7.73 -9.33 11.69
CA SER A 172 -6.71 -10.20 11.13
C SER A 172 -5.40 -10.08 11.90
N VAL A 173 -4.75 -11.21 12.08
CA VAL A 173 -3.42 -11.35 12.67
C VAL A 173 -2.56 -12.12 11.68
N VAL A 174 -1.43 -11.56 11.30
CA VAL A 174 -0.50 -12.17 10.36
C VAL A 174 0.87 -12.23 10.99
N ASN A 175 1.53 -13.37 10.87
CA ASN A 175 2.95 -13.54 11.15
C ASN A 175 3.68 -13.73 9.82
N SER A 176 4.74 -12.95 9.61
CA SER A 176 5.54 -12.95 8.38
C SER A 176 7.01 -13.04 8.73
N THR A 177 7.80 -13.59 7.86
CA THR A 177 9.27 -13.66 7.99
C THR A 177 9.99 -12.67 7.07
N GLN A 178 9.24 -11.74 6.46
CA GLN A 178 9.81 -10.78 5.50
C GLN A 178 10.09 -9.41 6.16
N LEU A 179 9.38 -8.37 5.75
CA LEU A 179 9.61 -7.00 6.18
C LEU A 179 9.21 -6.76 7.65
N TYR A 180 8.16 -7.42 8.10
CA TYR A 180 7.68 -7.37 9.50
C TYR A 180 7.42 -8.78 10.01
N ARG A 181 7.48 -8.96 11.32
CA ARG A 181 7.18 -10.24 11.99
C ARG A 181 5.71 -10.39 12.33
N PHE A 182 5.09 -9.29 12.72
CA PHE A 182 3.75 -9.29 13.25
C PHE A 182 2.90 -8.15 12.70
N ARG A 183 1.69 -8.48 12.27
CA ARG A 183 0.67 -7.54 11.83
C ARG A 183 -0.64 -7.83 12.52
N VAL A 184 -1.28 -6.78 13.03
CA VAL A 184 -2.68 -6.82 13.47
C VAL A 184 -3.45 -5.77 12.70
N MET A 185 -4.64 -6.12 12.25
CA MET A 185 -5.57 -5.20 11.62
C MET A 185 -6.97 -5.43 12.18
N LEU A 186 -7.67 -4.34 12.47
CA LEU A 186 -9.08 -4.32 12.85
C LEU A 186 -9.81 -3.35 11.94
N SER A 187 -10.89 -3.81 11.32
CA SER A 187 -11.72 -3.03 10.41
C SER A 187 -13.20 -3.20 10.76
N TYR A 188 -13.95 -2.15 10.59
CA TYR A 188 -15.41 -2.16 10.74
C TYR A 188 -16.06 -1.28 9.68
N ALA A 189 -17.16 -1.75 9.13
CA ALA A 189 -18.03 -0.97 8.27
C ALA A 189 -19.50 -1.23 8.62
N SER A 190 -20.28 -0.17 8.78
CA SER A 190 -21.69 -0.26 9.12
C SER A 190 -22.56 -0.71 7.96
N GLY A 191 -22.06 -0.55 6.72
CA GLY A 191 -22.90 -0.52 5.53
C GLY A 191 -23.83 0.71 5.54
N MET A 192 -24.73 0.82 4.58
CA MET A 192 -25.73 1.87 4.53
C MET A 192 -26.81 1.61 5.58
N LEU A 193 -27.06 2.60 6.44
CA LEU A 193 -28.08 2.57 7.46
C LEU A 193 -29.37 3.21 6.94
N ASP A 194 -30.53 2.88 7.53
CA ASP A 194 -31.84 3.39 7.13
C ASP A 194 -31.95 4.91 7.18
N ASN A 195 -31.16 5.53 8.04
CA ASN A 195 -31.08 6.99 8.15
C ASN A 195 -30.16 7.64 7.08
N GLY A 196 -29.65 6.87 6.13
CA GLY A 196 -28.78 7.32 5.04
C GLY A 196 -27.34 7.61 5.45
N TRP A 197 -26.89 7.16 6.61
CA TRP A 197 -25.49 7.20 7.02
C TRP A 197 -24.77 5.88 6.73
N SER A 198 -23.49 5.99 6.43
CA SER A 198 -22.56 4.85 6.48
C SER A 198 -21.25 5.28 7.12
N TYR A 199 -20.62 4.37 7.87
CA TYR A 199 -19.37 4.60 8.58
C TYR A 199 -18.44 3.43 8.38
N GLY A 200 -17.16 3.72 8.27
CA GLY A 200 -16.13 2.72 8.26
C GLY A 200 -14.87 3.20 8.96
N PHE A 201 -14.20 2.31 9.65
CA PHE A 201 -12.89 2.56 10.20
C PHE A 201 -11.99 1.33 10.06
N SER A 202 -10.70 1.56 9.96
CA SER A 202 -9.70 0.52 9.97
C SER A 202 -8.45 1.01 10.70
N VAL A 203 -7.87 0.15 11.52
CA VAL A 203 -6.60 0.39 12.18
C VAL A 203 -5.72 -0.82 11.99
N SER A 204 -4.43 -0.60 11.76
CA SER A 204 -3.46 -1.67 11.62
C SER A 204 -2.14 -1.32 12.29
N THR A 205 -1.40 -2.32 12.72
CA THR A 205 -0.02 -2.18 13.16
C THR A 205 0.82 -3.28 12.54
N ARG A 206 2.03 -2.94 12.13
CA ARG A 206 3.03 -3.86 11.60
C ARG A 206 4.32 -3.62 12.35
N GLN A 207 4.83 -4.67 12.98
CA GLN A 207 6.00 -4.61 13.82
C GLN A 207 7.04 -5.62 13.32
N GLY A 208 8.22 -5.13 13.02
CA GLY A 208 9.39 -5.94 12.67
C GLY A 208 10.59 -5.41 13.45
N GLY A 209 11.14 -6.22 14.35
CA GLY A 209 12.46 -5.96 14.93
C GLY A 209 13.54 -6.16 13.86
N ASN A 210 14.83 -6.23 14.28
CA ASN A 210 15.91 -6.54 13.37
C ASN A 210 15.58 -7.77 12.55
N GLY A 211 15.65 -7.60 11.21
CA GLY A 211 15.45 -8.66 10.24
C GLY A 211 16.66 -9.56 10.15
N TYR A 212 16.87 -10.17 8.97
CA TYR A 212 18.08 -10.93 8.67
C TYR A 212 19.32 -10.05 8.52
N VAL A 213 19.12 -8.79 8.16
CA VAL A 213 20.15 -7.78 8.02
C VAL A 213 20.13 -6.89 9.25
N ASP A 214 21.29 -6.68 9.85
CA ASP A 214 21.44 -5.89 11.05
C ASP A 214 20.91 -4.46 10.90
N GLY A 215 20.20 -3.97 11.91
CA GLY A 215 19.63 -2.65 11.97
C GLY A 215 18.48 -2.38 10.98
N VAL A 216 18.03 -3.37 10.23
CA VAL A 216 16.86 -3.27 9.37
C VAL A 216 15.63 -3.64 10.19
N TYR A 217 14.93 -2.66 10.68
CA TYR A 217 13.67 -2.79 11.41
C TYR A 217 12.54 -2.08 10.68
N TYR A 218 11.31 -2.50 10.97
CA TYR A 218 10.12 -1.93 10.35
C TYR A 218 9.02 -1.76 11.40
N ASN A 219 8.60 -0.52 11.63
CA ASN A 219 7.50 -0.19 12.54
C ASN A 219 6.54 0.73 11.80
N ALA A 220 5.32 0.26 11.60
CA ALA A 220 4.31 1.01 10.90
C ALA A 220 2.94 0.84 11.56
N CYS A 221 2.14 1.89 11.52
CA CYS A 221 0.73 1.87 11.84
C CYS A 221 -0.06 2.36 10.65
N GLY A 222 -1.33 2.01 10.59
CA GLY A 222 -2.28 2.56 9.63
C GLY A 222 -3.56 2.92 10.35
N TYR A 223 -4.18 4.02 9.97
CA TYR A 223 -5.49 4.42 10.45
C TYR A 223 -6.33 4.98 9.31
N PHE A 224 -7.59 4.63 9.33
CA PHE A 224 -8.57 5.03 8.34
C PHE A 224 -9.91 5.27 9.01
N PHE A 225 -10.58 6.31 8.58
CA PHE A 225 -11.95 6.61 8.93
C PHE A 225 -12.67 7.17 7.71
N SER A 226 -13.86 6.68 7.42
CA SER A 226 -14.75 7.25 6.41
C SER A 226 -16.16 7.33 6.94
N ALA A 227 -16.84 8.43 6.65
CA ALA A 227 -18.25 8.65 6.92
C ALA A 227 -18.91 9.22 5.69
N GLU A 228 -20.08 8.69 5.35
CA GLU A 228 -20.85 9.14 4.21
C GLU A 228 -22.32 9.37 4.62
N LYS A 229 -22.91 10.43 4.09
CA LYS A 229 -24.30 10.77 4.26
C LYS A 229 -24.98 10.92 2.91
N VAL A 230 -25.99 10.11 2.69
CA VAL A 230 -26.97 10.30 1.62
C VAL A 230 -28.13 11.11 2.18
N PHE A 231 -28.22 12.37 1.79
CA PHE A 231 -29.30 13.26 2.23
C PHE A 231 -30.62 12.92 1.53
N ASN A 232 -30.52 12.61 0.27
CA ASN A 232 -31.60 12.19 -0.60
C ASN A 232 -30.98 11.52 -1.86
N PRO A 233 -31.76 10.95 -2.78
CA PRO A 233 -31.21 10.29 -3.97
C PRO A 233 -30.33 11.18 -4.86
N ARG A 234 -30.41 12.49 -4.70
CA ARG A 234 -29.64 13.46 -5.50
C ARG A 234 -28.38 13.98 -4.82
N HIS A 235 -28.27 13.89 -3.49
CA HIS A 235 -27.20 14.55 -2.76
C HIS A 235 -26.50 13.59 -1.81
N ARG A 236 -25.20 13.42 -1.99
CA ARG A 236 -24.34 12.57 -1.19
C ARG A 236 -23.08 13.34 -0.78
N LEU A 237 -22.67 13.19 0.46
CA LEU A 237 -21.45 13.80 1.00
C LEU A 237 -20.64 12.72 1.73
N SER A 238 -19.36 12.64 1.44
CA SER A 238 -18.44 11.71 2.10
C SER A 238 -17.21 12.44 2.61
N VAL A 239 -16.76 12.05 3.81
CA VAL A 239 -15.52 12.48 4.44
C VAL A 239 -14.65 11.26 4.62
N THR A 240 -13.38 11.33 4.24
CA THR A 240 -12.40 10.26 4.41
C THR A 240 -11.13 10.82 5.04
N LEU A 241 -10.64 10.16 6.10
CA LEU A 241 -9.41 10.49 6.80
C LEU A 241 -8.54 9.24 6.84
N LEU A 242 -7.28 9.35 6.47
CA LEU A 242 -6.35 8.22 6.53
C LEU A 242 -4.91 8.66 6.71
N GLY A 243 -4.08 7.73 7.17
CA GLY A 243 -2.65 7.92 7.29
C GLY A 243 -1.94 6.63 7.68
N ALA A 244 -0.67 6.53 7.29
CA ALA A 244 0.16 5.34 7.53
C ALA A 244 1.56 5.75 8.03
N PRO A 245 1.70 6.19 9.31
CA PRO A 245 3.00 6.49 9.87
C PRO A 245 3.91 5.26 9.83
N THR A 246 5.11 5.45 9.29
CA THR A 246 6.11 4.40 9.11
C THR A 246 7.47 4.88 9.57
N THR A 247 8.20 4.01 10.28
CA THR A 247 9.61 4.20 10.66
C THR A 247 10.36 2.92 10.37
N ARG A 248 11.46 3.02 9.61
CA ARG A 248 12.27 1.85 9.26
C ARG A 248 13.75 2.19 9.17
N GLY A 249 14.58 1.23 9.48
CA GLY A 249 16.01 1.26 9.22
C GLY A 249 16.29 0.83 7.78
N ALA A 250 17.15 1.57 7.08
CA ALA A 250 17.50 1.27 5.71
C ALA A 250 18.66 0.28 5.62
N GLN A 251 18.61 -0.54 4.60
CA GLN A 251 19.71 -1.40 4.16
C GLN A 251 20.46 -0.72 3.03
N GLN A 252 21.76 -0.91 2.97
CA GLN A 252 22.59 -0.50 1.83
C GLN A 252 23.46 -1.66 1.39
N ALA A 253 23.56 -1.85 0.07
CA ALA A 253 24.50 -2.81 -0.51
C ALA A 253 25.95 -2.38 -0.27
N SER A 254 26.82 -3.33 -0.12
CA SER A 254 28.27 -3.12 0.07
C SER A 254 29.07 -3.91 -0.98
N THR A 255 30.39 -3.87 -0.87
CA THR A 255 31.28 -4.63 -1.74
C THR A 255 31.38 -6.09 -1.32
N GLN A 256 31.71 -6.98 -2.25
CA GLN A 256 31.93 -8.39 -1.92
C GLN A 256 33.08 -8.56 -0.91
N GLU A 257 34.06 -7.68 -0.95
CA GLU A 257 35.16 -7.69 0.03
C GLU A 257 34.66 -7.40 1.44
N ALA A 258 33.75 -6.43 1.61
CA ALA A 258 33.16 -6.12 2.92
C ALA A 258 32.34 -7.31 3.43
N TYR A 259 31.53 -7.95 2.60
CA TYR A 259 30.79 -9.17 2.99
C TYR A 259 31.72 -10.32 3.39
N ASN A 260 32.83 -10.51 2.65
CA ASN A 260 33.80 -11.54 2.99
C ASN A 260 34.55 -11.27 4.31
N LEU A 261 34.81 -9.99 4.60
CA LEU A 261 35.43 -9.57 5.85
C LEU A 261 34.50 -9.71 7.05
N TRP A 262 33.20 -9.39 6.84
CA TRP A 262 32.17 -9.55 7.88
C TRP A 262 31.87 -11.04 8.16
N GLY A 263 32.01 -11.89 7.16
CA GLY A 263 31.79 -13.33 7.27
C GLY A 263 30.44 -13.83 6.77
N ASP A 264 29.55 -12.91 6.35
CA ASP A 264 28.27 -13.24 5.75
C ASP A 264 27.79 -12.15 4.77
N ASN A 265 26.61 -12.36 4.15
CA ASN A 265 26.00 -11.44 3.21
C ASN A 265 24.95 -10.51 3.84
N TYR A 266 24.85 -10.46 5.17
CA TYR A 266 23.87 -9.65 5.91
C TYR A 266 24.45 -8.34 6.44
N TYR A 267 25.71 -8.07 6.18
CA TYR A 267 26.38 -6.82 6.54
C TYR A 267 25.62 -5.60 6.00
N ASN A 268 25.40 -4.59 6.86
CA ASN A 268 24.76 -3.34 6.52
C ASN A 268 25.67 -2.15 6.92
N PRO A 269 26.27 -1.43 5.96
CA PRO A 269 27.16 -0.32 6.26
C PRO A 269 26.50 0.88 6.94
N ASN A 270 25.17 0.92 7.01
CA ASN A 270 24.43 1.95 7.73
C ASN A 270 24.36 1.70 9.26
N VAL A 271 24.79 0.52 9.70
CA VAL A 271 24.68 0.13 11.10
C VAL A 271 26.01 0.33 11.82
N GLY A 272 25.93 0.80 13.05
CA GLY A 272 27.04 0.92 13.98
C GLY A 272 26.56 0.93 15.42
N ILE A 273 27.50 1.04 16.35
CA ILE A 273 27.21 1.07 17.78
C ILE A 273 27.40 2.49 18.31
N GLN A 274 26.37 3.02 18.93
CA GLN A 274 26.42 4.31 19.62
C GLN A 274 26.02 4.12 21.09
N ASN A 275 26.89 4.49 22.01
CA ASN A 275 26.63 4.33 23.44
C ASN A 275 26.33 2.89 23.88
N GLY A 276 26.88 1.90 23.18
CA GLY A 276 26.64 0.48 23.45
C GLY A 276 25.36 -0.10 22.84
N GLU A 277 24.60 0.70 22.12
CA GLU A 277 23.38 0.27 21.41
C GLU A 277 23.59 0.29 19.90
N GLU A 278 22.99 -0.67 19.21
CA GLU A 278 22.95 -0.73 17.78
C GLU A 278 22.12 0.43 17.22
N ARG A 279 22.68 1.15 16.27
CA ARG A 279 22.01 2.27 15.60
C ARG A 279 22.18 2.18 14.09
N ASN A 280 21.05 2.32 13.39
CA ASN A 280 21.07 2.54 11.95
C ASN A 280 21.15 4.06 11.67
N ALA A 281 22.16 4.48 10.93
CA ALA A 281 22.39 5.89 10.58
C ALA A 281 21.36 6.40 9.57
N ARG A 282 20.75 5.50 8.80
CA ARG A 282 19.83 5.82 7.73
C ARG A 282 18.42 5.29 8.04
N VAL A 283 17.67 6.12 8.75
CA VAL A 283 16.30 5.83 9.17
C VAL A 283 15.35 6.65 8.34
N ARG A 284 14.40 5.97 7.70
CA ARG A 284 13.28 6.64 7.03
C ARG A 284 12.13 6.82 8.01
N ARG A 285 11.58 8.03 8.03
CA ARG A 285 10.36 8.35 8.78
C ARG A 285 9.39 9.04 7.85
N MET A 286 8.17 8.55 7.83
CA MET A 286 7.12 9.08 6.97
C MET A 286 5.81 9.14 7.75
N HIS A 287 5.11 10.26 7.64
CA HIS A 287 3.73 10.40 8.06
C HIS A 287 3.09 11.57 7.30
N GLU A 288 2.26 11.26 6.35
CA GLU A 288 1.54 12.22 5.51
C GLU A 288 0.04 11.93 5.55
N PRO A 289 -0.67 12.35 6.62
CA PRO A 289 -2.12 12.18 6.71
C PRO A 289 -2.85 12.88 5.58
N ILE A 290 -3.95 12.25 5.17
CA ILE A 290 -4.83 12.72 4.12
C ILE A 290 -6.23 12.93 4.69
N ALA A 291 -6.81 14.08 4.41
CA ALA A 291 -8.22 14.38 4.64
C ALA A 291 -8.89 14.67 3.31
N MET A 292 -10.03 14.05 3.06
CA MET A 292 -10.77 14.20 1.81
C MET A 292 -12.22 14.53 2.07
N LEU A 293 -12.80 15.34 1.18
CA LEU A 293 -14.24 15.64 1.13
C LEU A 293 -14.72 15.39 -0.28
N ASN A 294 -15.73 14.54 -0.43
CA ASN A 294 -16.35 14.24 -1.71
C ASN A 294 -17.84 14.60 -1.63
N TYR A 295 -18.32 15.36 -2.59
CA TYR A 295 -19.72 15.68 -2.75
C TYR A 295 -20.21 15.30 -4.14
N THR A 296 -21.32 14.57 -4.21
CA THR A 296 -21.95 14.17 -5.45
C THR A 296 -23.37 14.75 -5.51
N TRP A 297 -23.69 15.39 -6.62
CA TRP A 297 -25.01 15.94 -6.90
C TRP A 297 -25.53 15.40 -8.23
N GLN A 298 -26.61 14.63 -8.17
CA GLN A 298 -27.35 14.17 -9.33
C GLN A 298 -28.30 15.26 -9.79
N ILE A 299 -27.89 16.06 -10.75
CA ILE A 299 -28.64 17.21 -11.25
C ILE A 299 -29.87 16.75 -12.04
N ALA A 300 -29.68 15.76 -12.92
CA ALA A 300 -30.71 15.16 -13.75
C ALA A 300 -30.41 13.64 -13.91
N GLU A 301 -31.32 12.89 -14.52
CA GLU A 301 -31.15 11.44 -14.71
C GLU A 301 -29.84 11.04 -15.41
N ARG A 302 -29.34 11.89 -16.30
CA ARG A 302 -28.10 11.66 -17.08
C ARG A 302 -26.99 12.64 -16.77
N THR A 303 -27.13 13.45 -15.72
CA THR A 303 -26.16 14.49 -15.40
C THR A 303 -25.85 14.50 -13.93
N SER A 304 -24.60 14.22 -13.59
CA SER A 304 -24.08 14.28 -12.22
C SER A 304 -22.91 15.24 -12.12
N LEU A 305 -22.77 15.90 -10.99
CA LEU A 305 -21.63 16.72 -10.61
C LEU A 305 -20.95 16.06 -9.42
N SER A 306 -19.68 15.70 -9.58
CA SER A 306 -18.83 15.22 -8.49
C SER A 306 -17.76 16.25 -8.17
N VAL A 307 -17.68 16.65 -6.91
CA VAL A 307 -16.66 17.58 -6.43
C VAL A 307 -15.86 16.84 -5.36
N ALA A 308 -14.55 16.76 -5.55
CA ALA A 308 -13.64 16.15 -4.62
C ALA A 308 -12.52 17.12 -4.25
N THR A 309 -12.22 17.21 -2.97
CA THR A 309 -11.08 17.98 -2.47
C THR A 309 -10.29 17.16 -1.46
N SER A 310 -8.99 17.37 -1.42
CA SER A 310 -8.11 16.71 -0.47
C SER A 310 -7.10 17.67 0.13
N LEU A 311 -6.74 17.41 1.37
CA LEU A 311 -5.63 18.04 2.07
C LEU A 311 -4.65 16.94 2.49
N ARG A 312 -3.41 17.07 2.07
CA ARG A 312 -2.28 16.22 2.48
C ARG A 312 -1.23 17.10 3.14
N PHE A 313 -0.73 16.68 4.29
CA PHE A 313 0.32 17.40 5.02
C PHE A 313 1.16 16.39 5.80
N GLY A 314 2.31 16.81 6.31
CA GLY A 314 3.15 15.94 7.12
C GLY A 314 4.61 15.97 6.70
N PHE A 315 5.29 14.86 6.86
CA PHE A 315 6.72 14.74 6.56
C PHE A 315 7.06 13.37 5.98
N ASN A 316 8.08 13.36 5.12
CA ASN A 316 8.72 12.18 4.59
C ASN A 316 10.21 12.48 4.45
N GLY A 317 11.05 11.75 5.14
CA GLY A 317 12.47 12.05 5.16
C GLY A 317 13.32 10.91 5.70
N TYR A 318 14.63 11.05 5.48
CA TYR A 318 15.62 10.12 6.01
C TYR A 318 16.61 10.85 6.90
N SER A 319 17.19 10.12 7.86
CA SER A 319 18.46 10.50 8.45
C SER A 319 19.62 10.00 7.60
N ALA A 320 20.76 10.67 7.69
CA ALA A 320 22.00 10.23 7.08
C ALA A 320 23.18 10.75 7.89
N LEU A 321 24.33 10.09 7.80
CA LEU A 321 25.57 10.60 8.33
C LEU A 321 26.04 11.79 7.49
N THR A 322 26.60 12.79 8.15
CA THR A 322 27.24 13.94 7.52
C THR A 322 28.70 13.98 7.94
N TRP A 323 29.59 14.04 6.95
CA TRP A 323 31.04 14.13 7.16
C TRP A 323 31.68 15.27 6.36
N TYR A 324 31.03 16.44 6.37
CA TYR A 324 31.53 17.60 5.65
C TYR A 324 32.95 17.95 6.09
N LYS A 325 33.91 17.98 5.11
CA LYS A 325 35.35 18.13 5.31
C LYS A 325 36.04 17.07 6.18
N GLY A 326 35.36 15.97 6.51
CA GLY A 326 35.95 14.81 7.15
C GLY A 326 36.15 13.64 6.20
N GLU A 327 36.70 12.56 6.70
CA GLU A 327 36.76 11.29 5.97
C GLU A 327 35.39 10.59 6.03
N ASP A 328 35.10 9.78 5.01
CA ASP A 328 33.87 8.97 4.99
C ASP A 328 33.88 8.00 6.19
N PRO A 329 32.92 8.10 7.12
CA PRO A 329 32.93 7.31 8.34
C PRO A 329 32.54 5.83 8.08
N ARG A 330 31.97 5.51 6.94
CA ARG A 330 31.49 4.15 6.66
C ARG A 330 32.64 3.14 6.68
N PRO A 331 32.42 1.96 7.28
CA PRO A 331 33.45 0.93 7.35
C PRO A 331 33.83 0.37 5.97
N ASP A 332 32.86 0.31 5.04
CA ASP A 332 33.03 -0.19 3.69
C ASP A 332 33.55 0.82 2.68
N TYR A 333 33.97 2.00 3.17
CA TYR A 333 34.61 2.98 2.30
C TYR A 333 35.91 2.40 1.70
N TYR A 334 36.07 2.51 0.40
CA TYR A 334 37.13 1.80 -0.34
C TYR A 334 38.54 2.01 0.21
N ARG A 335 38.83 3.21 0.79
CA ARG A 335 40.14 3.49 1.40
C ARG A 335 40.37 2.78 2.74
N LYS A 336 39.34 2.21 3.34
CA LYS A 336 39.44 1.41 4.56
C LYS A 336 39.54 -0.09 4.29
N LEU A 337 39.31 -0.49 3.04
CA LEU A 337 39.36 -1.89 2.66
C LEU A 337 40.80 -2.36 2.37
N PRO A 338 41.15 -3.60 2.73
CA PRO A 338 42.48 -4.16 2.51
C PRO A 338 42.92 -4.14 1.05
N SER A 339 42.00 -4.26 0.09
CA SER A 339 42.30 -4.24 -1.34
C SER A 339 42.91 -2.92 -1.84
N TYR A 340 42.61 -1.82 -1.14
CA TYR A 340 43.15 -0.49 -1.49
C TYR A 340 44.66 -0.39 -1.24
N TYR A 341 45.16 -1.12 -0.25
CA TYR A 341 46.56 -1.06 0.15
C TYR A 341 47.40 -2.04 -0.67
N GLY A 342 48.30 -1.53 -1.48
CA GLY A 342 49.28 -2.33 -2.23
C GLY A 342 50.37 -2.99 -1.38
N ASP A 343 50.61 -2.45 -0.18
CA ASP A 343 51.58 -2.95 0.79
C ASP A 343 51.07 -4.19 1.49
N ARG A 344 51.81 -5.32 1.37
CA ARG A 344 51.46 -6.59 2.01
C ARG A 344 51.40 -6.48 3.55
N PHE A 345 52.20 -5.61 4.16
CA PHE A 345 52.22 -5.45 5.61
C PHE A 345 51.00 -4.69 6.10
N ALA A 346 50.68 -3.53 5.52
CA ALA A 346 49.50 -2.77 5.85
C ALA A 346 48.22 -3.56 5.62
N ARG A 347 48.18 -4.30 4.50
CA ARG A 347 47.04 -5.21 4.21
C ARG A 347 46.89 -6.31 5.25
N ARG A 348 48.00 -6.87 5.74
CA ARG A 348 47.98 -7.92 6.77
C ARG A 348 47.49 -7.38 8.13
N MET A 349 47.93 -6.19 8.49
CA MET A 349 47.45 -5.52 9.72
C MET A 349 45.94 -5.25 9.65
N LEU A 350 45.44 -4.74 8.55
CA LEU A 350 44.01 -4.51 8.37
C LEU A 350 43.21 -5.80 8.47
N LEU A 351 43.67 -6.88 7.80
CA LEU A 351 43.02 -8.20 7.88
C LEU A 351 42.98 -8.74 9.32
N ASN A 352 44.06 -8.53 10.09
CA ASN A 352 44.06 -8.93 11.51
C ASN A 352 43.07 -8.10 12.32
N ASN A 353 42.99 -6.79 12.11
CA ASN A 353 42.04 -5.92 12.80
C ASN A 353 40.59 -6.30 12.49
N PHE A 354 40.28 -6.65 11.25
CA PHE A 354 38.97 -7.17 10.89
C PHE A 354 38.67 -8.51 11.57
N ALA A 355 39.62 -9.41 11.63
CA ALA A 355 39.48 -10.70 12.30
C ALA A 355 39.27 -10.56 13.82
N GLU A 356 39.79 -9.48 14.42
CA GLU A 356 39.61 -9.14 15.83
C GLU A 356 38.31 -8.35 16.09
N GLY A 357 37.53 -8.02 15.07
CA GLY A 357 36.25 -7.31 15.18
C GLY A 357 36.36 -5.82 15.53
N ASN A 358 37.55 -5.24 15.38
CA ASN A 358 37.83 -3.89 15.88
C ASN A 358 37.44 -2.76 14.94
N ASP A 359 37.24 -3.00 13.61
CA ASP A 359 37.17 -1.90 12.64
C ASP A 359 35.88 -1.79 11.79
N LEU A 360 34.93 -2.73 11.91
CA LEU A 360 33.69 -2.68 11.12
C LEU A 360 32.55 -1.92 11.80
N THR A 361 32.74 -1.51 13.02
CA THR A 361 31.76 -0.68 13.75
C THR A 361 32.35 0.70 14.01
N PRO A 362 32.13 1.71 13.14
CA PRO A 362 32.54 3.05 13.45
C PRO A 362 31.80 3.51 14.71
N PRO A 363 32.49 4.12 15.67
CA PRO A 363 31.80 4.83 16.73
C PRO A 363 31.03 5.98 16.06
N PHE A 364 29.73 5.94 16.14
CA PHE A 364 28.92 7.12 15.88
C PHE A 364 29.09 8.04 17.07
N THR A 365 29.94 9.03 16.95
CA THR A 365 30.07 10.14 17.90
C THR A 365 29.12 11.26 17.57
#